data_b91ca298837f0877338431dead8bcf5e
#
_entry.id   b91ca298837f0877338431dead8bcf5e
#
_cell.length_a   1.000
_cell.length_b   1.000
_cell.length_c   1.000
_cell.angle_alpha   90.00
_cell.angle_beta   90.00
_cell.angle_gamma   90.00
#
_symmetry.space_group_name_H-M   'P 1'
#
loop_
_entity.id
_entity.type
_entity.pdbx_description
1 polymer ?
#
loop_
_entity_poly.entity_id
_entity_poly.type
_entity_poly.pdbx_seq_one_letter_code
_entity_poly.pdbx_strand_id
1 'polypeptide(L)'
;MKITGYFVYGDLTIMQHTSVKEKFIKLITSIKPTKILEIGTSSGGLTLMLRDILDTNGLESTRLVSYDINDPVYLRRHVDNGRNIELKVENVFNHQYDKLENGEEIIDIITSDGTTLVLCDGGSKKNEFRILSDYLKIGDVIMAHDYAPNQTYFQEHINNKIWNWMEIQDSDIDYSCQRNNLTPFMEQDFRDIVWACKIKQ
;
A
#
# COMPACT_ATOMS: atom_id res chain seq x y z
N MET A 1 5.93 3.99 -26.72
CA MET A 1 5.91 2.99 -25.63
C MET A 1 4.60 3.19 -24.88
N LYS A 2 3.75 2.18 -24.71
CA LYS A 2 2.50 2.32 -23.95
C LYS A 2 2.87 2.39 -22.47
N ILE A 3 2.52 3.47 -21.79
CA ILE A 3 2.63 3.56 -20.33
C ILE A 3 1.61 2.59 -19.76
N THR A 4 2.10 1.60 -19.04
CA THR A 4 1.27 0.50 -18.53
C THR A 4 0.82 0.81 -17.11
N GLY A 5 -0.01 1.84 -16.96
CA GLY A 5 -0.58 2.23 -15.67
C GLY A 5 -1.91 1.55 -15.31
N TYR A 6 -2.44 0.74 -16.22
CA TYR A 6 -3.72 0.06 -16.01
C TYR A 6 -3.68 -1.33 -16.62
N PHE A 7 -4.04 -2.32 -15.84
CA PHE A 7 -4.31 -3.67 -16.35
C PHE A 7 -5.47 -4.31 -15.58
N VAL A 8 -5.97 -5.41 -16.10
CA VAL A 8 -7.07 -6.15 -15.49
C VAL A 8 -6.51 -7.35 -14.73
N TYR A 9 -6.92 -7.51 -13.49
CA TYR A 9 -6.64 -8.68 -12.67
C TYR A 9 -7.96 -9.35 -12.29
N GLY A 10 -8.15 -10.59 -12.75
CA GLY A 10 -9.49 -11.17 -12.72
C GLY A 10 -10.45 -10.35 -13.59
N ASP A 11 -11.46 -9.77 -12.95
CA ASP A 11 -12.43 -8.86 -13.56
C ASP A 11 -12.29 -7.41 -13.04
N LEU A 12 -11.22 -7.10 -12.28
CA LEU A 12 -10.99 -5.81 -11.64
C LEU A 12 -9.83 -5.06 -12.30
N THR A 13 -9.95 -3.75 -12.37
CA THR A 13 -8.87 -2.87 -12.85
C THR A 13 -7.83 -2.68 -11.74
N ILE A 14 -6.55 -2.73 -12.10
CA ILE A 14 -5.43 -2.32 -11.26
C ILE A 14 -4.77 -1.08 -11.86
N MET A 15 -4.61 -0.03 -11.06
CA MET A 15 -3.85 1.17 -11.39
C MET A 15 -2.43 1.06 -10.84
N GLN A 16 -1.66 0.11 -11.38
CA GLN A 16 -0.31 -0.19 -10.92
C GLN A 16 0.57 -0.57 -12.12
N HIS A 17 1.87 -0.57 -11.93
CA HIS A 17 2.79 -1.11 -12.91
C HIS A 17 2.57 -2.63 -13.11
N THR A 18 2.70 -3.11 -14.33
CA THR A 18 2.37 -4.53 -14.68
C THR A 18 3.21 -5.58 -13.94
N SER A 19 4.42 -5.23 -13.46
CA SER A 19 5.25 -6.13 -12.66
C SER A 19 4.97 -6.09 -11.15
N VAL A 20 3.93 -5.38 -10.71
CA VAL A 20 3.58 -5.21 -9.29
C VAL A 20 3.40 -6.56 -8.58
N LYS A 21 2.77 -7.53 -9.26
CA LYS A 21 2.51 -8.86 -8.69
C LYS A 21 3.79 -9.57 -8.25
N GLU A 22 4.80 -9.60 -9.11
CA GLU A 22 6.09 -10.26 -8.81
C GLU A 22 6.79 -9.62 -7.61
N LYS A 23 6.75 -8.29 -7.53
CA LYS A 23 7.37 -7.54 -6.44
C LYS A 23 6.65 -7.80 -5.11
N PHE A 24 5.31 -7.81 -5.11
CA PHE A 24 4.54 -8.14 -3.90
C PHE A 24 4.68 -9.61 -3.48
N ILE A 25 4.80 -10.57 -4.41
CA ILE A 25 5.13 -11.97 -4.05
C ILE A 25 6.46 -12.01 -3.28
N LYS A 26 7.50 -11.36 -3.81
CA LYS A 26 8.83 -11.33 -3.18
C LYS A 26 8.77 -10.67 -1.79
N LEU A 27 8.07 -9.56 -1.64
CA LEU A 27 7.88 -8.88 -0.35
C LEU A 27 7.13 -9.76 0.65
N ILE A 28 5.93 -10.22 0.29
CA ILE A 28 5.02 -10.96 1.17
C ILE A 28 5.66 -12.26 1.63
N THR A 29 6.35 -12.99 0.74
CA THR A 29 7.06 -14.23 1.11
C THR A 29 8.28 -13.97 2.00
N SER A 30 8.90 -12.79 1.89
CA SER A 30 10.03 -12.38 2.73
C SER A 30 9.60 -12.03 4.16
N ILE A 31 8.57 -11.17 4.31
CA ILE A 31 8.14 -10.67 5.63
C ILE A 31 7.06 -11.52 6.29
N LYS A 32 6.33 -12.34 5.52
CA LYS A 32 5.20 -13.19 5.98
C LYS A 32 4.27 -12.44 6.92
N PRO A 33 3.59 -11.38 6.43
CA PRO A 33 2.80 -10.51 7.27
C PRO A 33 1.63 -11.29 7.88
N THR A 34 1.30 -11.01 9.12
CA THR A 34 0.08 -11.50 9.75
C THR A 34 -1.12 -10.60 9.45
N LYS A 35 -0.83 -9.35 9.05
CA LYS A 35 -1.83 -8.34 8.68
C LYS A 35 -1.35 -7.51 7.50
N ILE A 36 -2.28 -7.18 6.61
CA ILE A 36 -2.10 -6.15 5.58
C ILE A 36 -3.20 -5.11 5.79
N LEU A 37 -2.80 -3.86 5.91
CA LEU A 37 -3.66 -2.70 5.95
C LEU A 37 -3.46 -1.91 4.66
N GLU A 38 -4.50 -1.78 3.85
CA GLU A 38 -4.51 -0.99 2.63
C GLU A 38 -5.40 0.24 2.81
N ILE A 39 -4.85 1.41 2.53
CA ILE A 39 -5.62 2.66 2.41
C ILE A 39 -5.70 2.99 0.92
N GLY A 40 -6.93 3.06 0.39
CA GLY A 40 -7.18 3.25 -1.03
C GLY A 40 -7.47 1.95 -1.77
N THR A 41 -8.67 1.40 -1.62
CA THR A 41 -9.13 0.19 -2.32
C THR A 41 -9.35 0.44 -3.82
N SER A 42 -9.85 1.64 -4.17
CA SER A 42 -10.25 1.98 -5.55
C SER A 42 -11.20 0.92 -6.16
N SER A 43 -10.88 0.36 -7.32
CA SER A 43 -11.65 -0.76 -7.91
C SER A 43 -11.38 -2.12 -7.28
N GLY A 44 -10.41 -2.23 -6.37
CA GLY A 44 -10.10 -3.44 -5.60
C GLY A 44 -9.21 -4.46 -6.29
N GLY A 45 -8.66 -4.12 -7.45
CA GLY A 45 -7.82 -5.08 -8.17
C GLY A 45 -6.51 -5.40 -7.45
N LEU A 46 -5.87 -4.41 -6.79
CA LEU A 46 -4.68 -4.64 -5.96
C LEU A 46 -5.04 -5.50 -4.74
N THR A 47 -6.13 -5.17 -4.04
CA THR A 47 -6.64 -5.92 -2.89
C THR A 47 -6.87 -7.39 -3.22
N LEU A 48 -7.56 -7.68 -4.35
CA LEU A 48 -7.79 -9.05 -4.80
C LEU A 48 -6.49 -9.78 -5.13
N MET A 49 -5.57 -9.10 -5.80
CA MET A 49 -4.25 -9.66 -6.13
C MET A 49 -3.44 -10.00 -4.87
N LEU A 50 -3.47 -9.13 -3.85
CA LEU A 50 -2.82 -9.39 -2.56
C LEU A 50 -3.42 -10.62 -1.88
N ARG A 51 -4.74 -10.75 -1.85
CA ARG A 51 -5.41 -11.94 -1.31
C ARG A 51 -4.98 -13.22 -2.03
N ASP A 52 -4.94 -13.21 -3.36
CA ASP A 52 -4.49 -14.37 -4.14
C ASP A 52 -3.01 -14.71 -3.88
N ILE A 53 -2.15 -13.68 -3.70
CA ILE A 53 -0.75 -13.91 -3.31
C ILE A 53 -0.66 -14.59 -1.96
N LEU A 54 -1.43 -14.13 -0.97
CA LEU A 54 -1.48 -14.73 0.36
C LEU A 54 -1.95 -16.19 0.30
N ASP A 55 -3.06 -16.44 -0.39
CA ASP A 55 -3.65 -17.79 -0.51
C ASP A 55 -2.71 -18.77 -1.22
N THR A 56 -2.00 -18.32 -2.26
CA THR A 56 -1.10 -19.19 -3.02
C THR A 56 0.26 -19.42 -2.36
N ASN A 57 0.59 -18.69 -1.29
CA ASN A 57 1.87 -18.81 -0.58
C ASN A 57 1.72 -19.33 0.87
N GLY A 58 0.58 -19.93 1.23
CA GLY A 58 0.36 -20.54 2.54
C GLY A 58 0.17 -19.52 3.66
N LEU A 59 -0.37 -18.34 3.33
CA LEU A 59 -0.63 -17.22 4.25
C LEU A 59 -2.12 -16.88 4.32
N GLU A 60 -3.00 -17.87 4.17
CA GLU A 60 -4.47 -17.71 4.13
C GLU A 60 -5.00 -17.08 5.42
N SER A 61 -4.31 -17.29 6.54
CA SER A 61 -4.65 -16.71 7.85
C SER A 61 -4.31 -15.22 7.98
N THR A 62 -3.54 -14.65 7.05
CA THR A 62 -3.23 -13.21 7.07
C THR A 62 -4.51 -12.39 6.95
N ARG A 63 -4.75 -11.52 7.92
CA ARG A 63 -5.84 -10.56 7.90
C ARG A 63 -5.55 -9.48 6.85
N LEU A 64 -6.43 -9.33 5.86
CA LEU A 64 -6.34 -8.28 4.83
C LEU A 64 -7.53 -7.33 5.00
N VAL A 65 -7.22 -6.08 5.39
CA VAL A 65 -8.21 -5.01 5.60
C VAL A 65 -7.92 -3.89 4.61
N SER A 66 -8.92 -3.48 3.86
CA SER A 66 -8.82 -2.41 2.86
C SER A 66 -9.86 -1.34 3.11
N TYR A 67 -9.42 -0.08 3.18
CA TYR A 67 -10.23 1.10 3.43
C TYR A 67 -10.36 1.96 2.18
N ASP A 68 -11.57 2.42 1.90
CA ASP A 68 -11.85 3.44 0.88
C ASP A 68 -13.04 4.30 1.29
N ILE A 69 -13.10 5.53 0.81
CA ILE A 69 -14.27 6.40 0.98
C ILE A 69 -15.44 5.99 0.08
N ASN A 70 -15.16 5.24 -0.99
CA ASN A 70 -16.15 4.72 -1.92
C ASN A 70 -16.29 3.21 -1.79
N ASP A 71 -17.51 2.70 -2.00
CA ASP A 71 -17.74 1.26 -2.00
C ASP A 71 -17.18 0.60 -3.28
N PRO A 72 -16.19 -0.32 -3.17
CA PRO A 72 -15.66 -1.05 -4.31
C PRO A 72 -16.62 -2.19 -4.73
N VAL A 73 -17.74 -1.83 -5.33
CA VAL A 73 -18.89 -2.72 -5.62
C VAL A 73 -18.47 -4.02 -6.34
N TYR A 74 -17.50 -3.95 -7.24
CA TYR A 74 -17.05 -5.14 -7.96
C TYR A 74 -16.21 -6.07 -7.07
N LEU A 75 -15.32 -5.53 -6.23
CA LEU A 75 -14.55 -6.32 -5.26
C LEU A 75 -15.46 -6.95 -4.21
N ARG A 76 -16.52 -6.25 -3.78
CA ARG A 76 -17.50 -6.76 -2.81
C ARG A 76 -18.10 -8.11 -3.25
N ARG A 77 -18.31 -8.33 -4.55
CA ARG A 77 -18.78 -9.63 -5.08
C ARG A 77 -17.80 -10.76 -4.77
N HIS A 78 -16.50 -10.51 -4.79
CA HIS A 78 -15.49 -11.52 -4.42
C HIS A 78 -15.54 -11.81 -2.93
N VAL A 79 -15.73 -10.80 -2.09
CA VAL A 79 -15.91 -10.96 -0.63
C VAL A 79 -17.17 -11.76 -0.32
N ASP A 80 -18.29 -11.41 -0.92
CA ASP A 80 -19.59 -12.10 -0.77
C ASP A 80 -19.50 -13.57 -1.22
N ASN A 81 -18.60 -13.90 -2.15
CA ASN A 81 -18.28 -15.25 -2.60
C ASN A 81 -17.21 -15.95 -1.73
N GLY A 82 -16.91 -15.44 -0.54
CA GLY A 82 -16.08 -16.09 0.47
C GLY A 82 -14.59 -15.76 0.44
N ARG A 83 -14.16 -14.71 -0.29
CA ARG A 83 -12.78 -14.23 -0.19
C ARG A 83 -12.54 -13.57 1.17
N ASN A 84 -11.48 -13.97 1.86
CA ASN A 84 -11.12 -13.44 3.18
C ASN A 84 -10.47 -12.03 3.07
N ILE A 85 -11.32 -11.05 2.77
CA ILE A 85 -10.98 -9.62 2.66
C ILE A 85 -11.98 -8.84 3.51
N GLU A 86 -11.49 -7.95 4.38
CA GLU A 86 -12.32 -7.02 5.13
C GLU A 86 -12.36 -5.69 4.40
N LEU A 87 -13.53 -5.31 3.89
CA LEU A 87 -13.76 -4.03 3.22
C LEU A 87 -14.39 -3.03 4.18
N LYS A 88 -13.78 -1.88 4.30
CA LYS A 88 -14.24 -0.76 5.13
C LYS A 88 -14.51 0.45 4.23
N VAL A 89 -15.76 0.88 4.19
CA VAL A 89 -16.18 2.05 3.41
C VAL A 89 -16.33 3.22 4.36
N GLU A 90 -15.23 3.88 4.64
CA GLU A 90 -15.18 5.02 5.55
C GLU A 90 -13.95 5.91 5.30
N ASN A 91 -14.07 7.18 5.64
CA ASN A 91 -12.94 8.08 5.71
C ASN A 91 -12.31 8.00 7.10
N VAL A 92 -11.09 7.51 7.19
CA VAL A 92 -10.35 7.33 8.46
C VAL A 92 -9.49 8.54 8.83
N PHE A 93 -9.35 9.49 7.92
CA PHE A 93 -8.63 10.74 8.16
C PHE A 93 -9.61 11.89 8.29
N ASN A 94 -9.25 12.89 9.11
CA ASN A 94 -10.01 14.12 9.18
C ASN A 94 -9.94 14.90 7.84
N HIS A 95 -10.78 15.93 7.71
CA HIS A 95 -10.88 16.72 6.47
C HIS A 95 -9.55 17.36 6.02
N GLN A 96 -8.65 17.68 6.95
CA GLN A 96 -7.34 18.25 6.68
C GLN A 96 -6.27 17.19 6.35
N TYR A 97 -6.57 15.91 6.49
CA TYR A 97 -5.60 14.80 6.37
C TYR A 97 -4.36 14.98 7.27
N ASP A 98 -4.54 15.50 8.47
CA ASP A 98 -3.43 15.71 9.42
C ASP A 98 -3.47 14.77 10.63
N LYS A 99 -4.57 14.05 10.84
CA LYS A 99 -4.75 13.03 11.88
C LYS A 99 -5.80 11.99 11.50
N LEU A 100 -5.76 10.85 12.20
CA LEU A 100 -6.85 9.87 12.18
C LEU A 100 -8.06 10.45 12.91
N GLU A 101 -9.25 10.27 12.37
CA GLU A 101 -10.52 10.67 12.99
C GLU A 101 -11.27 9.44 13.43
N ASN A 102 -11.42 8.39 12.91
CA ASN A 102 -12.03 7.14 13.37
C ASN A 102 -11.00 5.99 13.30
N GLY A 103 -9.78 6.27 13.72
CA GLY A 103 -8.64 5.43 13.46
C GLY A 103 -8.34 4.37 14.52
N GLU A 104 -9.21 4.16 15.52
CA GLU A 104 -8.95 3.21 16.61
C GLU A 104 -8.68 1.80 16.08
N GLU A 105 -9.49 1.32 15.12
CA GLU A 105 -9.30 0.02 14.51
C GLU A 105 -7.99 -0.05 13.69
N ILE A 106 -7.64 1.01 12.96
CA ILE A 106 -6.37 1.08 12.22
C ILE A 106 -5.17 1.01 13.16
N ILE A 107 -5.21 1.77 14.25
CA ILE A 107 -4.17 1.75 15.29
C ILE A 107 -4.05 0.33 15.87
N ASP A 108 -5.17 -0.30 16.20
CA ASP A 108 -5.19 -1.67 16.72
C ASP A 108 -4.62 -2.68 15.71
N ILE A 109 -4.99 -2.58 14.44
CA ILE A 109 -4.42 -3.41 13.37
C ILE A 109 -2.90 -3.27 13.33
N ILE A 110 -2.37 -2.06 13.37
CA ILE A 110 -0.93 -1.82 13.27
C ILE A 110 -0.21 -2.25 14.55
N THR A 111 -0.74 -1.93 15.73
CA THR A 111 -0.06 -2.10 17.02
C THR A 111 -0.19 -3.50 17.62
N SER A 112 -1.21 -4.29 17.23
CA SER A 112 -1.37 -5.67 17.72
C SER A 112 -0.25 -6.59 17.25
N ASP A 113 -0.10 -7.75 17.90
CA ASP A 113 0.98 -8.70 17.67
C ASP A 113 1.12 -9.15 16.20
N GLY A 114 2.34 -9.48 15.82
CA GLY A 114 2.72 -9.93 14.48
C GLY A 114 3.13 -8.81 13.54
N THR A 115 3.63 -9.15 12.36
CA THR A 115 4.12 -8.21 11.35
C THR A 115 2.98 -7.62 10.55
N THR A 116 2.98 -6.31 10.40
CA THR A 116 2.00 -5.57 9.59
C THR A 116 2.65 -5.00 8.33
N LEU A 117 2.00 -5.19 7.18
CA LEU A 117 2.30 -4.47 5.94
C LEU A 117 1.25 -3.37 5.77
N VAL A 118 1.70 -2.11 5.75
CA VAL A 118 0.83 -0.93 5.56
C VAL A 118 1.03 -0.37 4.16
N LEU A 119 -0.05 -0.21 3.40
CA LEU A 119 -0.06 0.33 2.05
C LEU A 119 -0.80 1.66 2.02
N CYS A 120 -0.10 2.74 1.69
CA CYS A 120 -0.64 4.08 1.50
C CYS A 120 -0.85 4.32 0.01
N ASP A 121 -2.05 4.08 -0.49
CA ASP A 121 -2.46 4.27 -1.89
C ASP A 121 -3.80 5.02 -2.00
N GLY A 122 -4.15 5.75 -0.95
CA GLY A 122 -5.38 6.55 -0.86
C GLY A 122 -5.25 7.95 -1.47
N GLY A 123 -6.08 8.86 -0.97
CA GLY A 123 -6.19 10.23 -1.48
C GLY A 123 -5.07 11.17 -1.06
N SER A 124 -4.23 10.81 -0.07
CA SER A 124 -3.13 11.66 0.42
C SER A 124 -1.98 10.82 0.96
N LYS A 125 -1.31 10.10 0.07
CA LYS A 125 -0.24 9.12 0.37
C LYS A 125 0.85 9.66 1.29
N LYS A 126 1.22 10.91 1.12
CA LYS A 126 2.17 11.64 1.97
C LYS A 126 1.70 11.73 3.43
N ASN A 127 0.44 12.14 3.66
CA ASN A 127 -0.10 12.28 5.01
C ASN A 127 -0.45 10.91 5.62
N GLU A 128 -0.94 9.97 4.81
CA GLU A 128 -1.14 8.58 5.21
C GLU A 128 0.16 7.97 5.73
N PHE A 129 1.25 8.07 4.96
CA PHE A 129 2.56 7.59 5.38
C PHE A 129 3.04 8.27 6.67
N ARG A 130 2.93 9.60 6.75
CA ARG A 130 3.36 10.38 7.92
C ARG A 130 2.63 9.96 9.19
N ILE A 131 1.30 9.78 9.11
CA ILE A 131 0.46 9.47 10.26
C ILE A 131 0.64 8.00 10.68
N LEU A 132 0.55 7.07 9.71
CA LEU A 132 0.55 5.65 10.01
C LEU A 132 1.92 5.14 10.45
N SER A 133 3.00 5.79 10.00
CA SER A 133 4.36 5.43 10.41
C SER A 133 4.62 5.56 11.90
N ASP A 134 3.86 6.41 12.61
CA ASP A 134 4.00 6.63 14.06
C ASP A 134 3.55 5.41 14.89
N TYR A 135 2.76 4.51 14.32
CA TYR A 135 2.21 3.34 15.02
C TYR A 135 2.95 2.03 14.74
N LEU A 136 3.92 2.03 13.82
CA LEU A 136 4.62 0.82 13.39
C LEU A 136 5.48 0.22 14.51
N LYS A 137 5.48 -1.11 14.57
CA LYS A 137 6.36 -1.92 15.41
C LYS A 137 7.62 -2.36 14.65
N ILE A 138 8.65 -2.76 15.36
CA ILE A 138 9.86 -3.36 14.76
C ILE A 138 9.46 -4.53 13.84
N GLY A 139 9.97 -4.50 12.61
CA GLY A 139 9.67 -5.49 11.57
C GLY A 139 8.45 -5.17 10.71
N ASP A 140 7.62 -4.19 11.07
CA ASP A 140 6.53 -3.73 10.20
C ASP A 140 7.08 -3.00 8.97
N VAL A 141 6.36 -3.11 7.86
CA VAL A 141 6.70 -2.45 6.59
C VAL A 141 5.60 -1.47 6.22
N ILE A 142 6.02 -0.26 5.81
CA ILE A 142 5.12 0.75 5.26
C ILE A 142 5.53 1.12 3.85
N MET A 143 4.54 1.27 2.99
CA MET A 143 4.73 1.59 1.58
C MET A 143 3.82 2.74 1.16
N ALA A 144 4.26 3.52 0.15
CA ALA A 144 3.43 4.54 -0.46
C ALA A 144 3.62 4.55 -1.97
N HIS A 145 2.49 4.56 -2.70
CA HIS A 145 2.45 4.58 -4.16
C HIS A 145 2.70 5.99 -4.73
N ASP A 146 2.87 6.07 -6.04
CA ASP A 146 3.17 7.32 -6.78
C ASP A 146 4.46 8.01 -6.31
N TYR A 147 5.47 7.20 -5.98
CA TYR A 147 6.72 7.64 -5.42
C TYR A 147 7.82 7.80 -6.47
N ALA A 148 8.63 8.82 -6.28
CA ALA A 148 9.98 8.92 -6.83
C ALA A 148 10.92 9.56 -5.78
N PRO A 149 12.24 9.28 -5.80
CA PRO A 149 13.16 9.88 -4.85
C PRO A 149 13.14 11.42 -4.84
N ASN A 150 12.99 12.02 -6.02
CA ASN A 150 12.86 13.46 -6.23
C ASN A 150 12.31 13.78 -7.62
N GLN A 151 12.00 15.06 -7.85
CA GLN A 151 11.45 15.54 -9.12
C GLN A 151 12.37 15.30 -10.33
N THR A 152 13.68 15.42 -10.15
CA THR A 152 14.64 15.17 -11.25
C THR A 152 14.61 13.70 -11.66
N TYR A 153 14.68 12.78 -10.69
CA TYR A 153 14.57 11.36 -10.94
C TYR A 153 13.24 10.99 -11.63
N PHE A 154 12.13 11.59 -11.16
CA PHE A 154 10.83 11.38 -11.79
C PHE A 154 10.85 11.76 -13.27
N GLN A 155 11.35 12.93 -13.62
CA GLN A 155 11.39 13.40 -15.01
C GLN A 155 12.32 12.55 -15.89
N GLU A 156 13.49 12.16 -15.36
CA GLU A 156 14.49 11.42 -16.11
C GLU A 156 14.17 9.92 -16.29
N HIS A 157 13.54 9.30 -15.30
CA HIS A 157 13.42 7.85 -15.25
C HIS A 157 11.98 7.32 -15.27
N ILE A 158 10.99 8.09 -14.78
CA ILE A 158 9.63 7.62 -14.57
C ILE A 158 8.65 8.26 -15.54
N ASN A 159 8.62 9.59 -15.61
CA ASN A 159 7.62 10.33 -16.37
C ASN A 159 7.59 9.92 -17.85
N ASN A 160 6.41 9.59 -18.37
CA ASN A 160 6.18 9.07 -19.71
C ASN A 160 6.93 7.76 -20.06
N LYS A 161 7.53 7.09 -19.08
CA LYS A 161 8.27 5.82 -19.27
C LYS A 161 7.67 4.68 -18.46
N ILE A 162 7.38 4.94 -17.19
CA ILE A 162 6.86 3.99 -16.21
C ILE A 162 5.49 4.45 -15.72
N TRP A 163 5.38 5.73 -15.32
CA TRP A 163 4.23 6.32 -14.68
C TRP A 163 4.09 7.79 -15.06
N ASN A 164 2.94 8.43 -14.85
CA ASN A 164 2.66 9.79 -15.34
C ASN A 164 2.59 10.85 -14.26
N TRP A 165 2.53 10.45 -13.00
CA TRP A 165 2.45 11.40 -11.89
C TRP A 165 3.27 10.94 -10.70
N MET A 166 3.58 11.87 -9.82
CA MET A 166 4.29 11.67 -8.57
C MET A 166 3.57 12.47 -7.50
N GLU A 167 3.21 11.82 -6.40
CA GLU A 167 2.57 12.45 -5.26
C GLU A 167 3.48 12.51 -4.04
N ILE A 168 4.51 11.66 -3.97
CA ILE A 168 5.38 11.52 -2.83
C ILE A 168 6.84 11.37 -3.25
N GLN A 169 7.74 12.00 -2.51
CA GLN A 169 9.19 11.93 -2.69
C GLN A 169 9.91 11.84 -1.34
N ASP A 170 11.24 11.60 -1.35
CA ASP A 170 12.00 11.40 -0.11
C ASP A 170 11.82 12.55 0.88
N SER A 171 11.89 13.80 0.44
CA SER A 171 11.72 14.96 1.31
C SER A 171 10.35 15.06 2.00
N ASP A 172 9.34 14.35 1.51
CA ASP A 172 8.01 14.27 2.12
C ASP A 172 7.95 13.29 3.30
N ILE A 173 8.83 12.28 3.30
CA ILE A 173 8.84 11.19 4.28
C ILE A 173 10.10 11.13 5.15
N ASP A 174 11.17 11.85 4.81
CA ASP A 174 12.46 11.81 5.52
C ASP A 174 12.31 12.04 7.02
N TYR A 175 11.52 13.05 7.41
CA TYR A 175 11.28 13.32 8.83
C TYR A 175 10.61 12.14 9.54
N SER A 176 9.60 11.55 8.92
CA SER A 176 8.91 10.38 9.48
C SER A 176 9.83 9.17 9.54
N CYS A 177 10.68 8.99 8.53
CA CYS A 177 11.67 7.92 8.50
C CYS A 177 12.70 8.06 9.63
N GLN A 178 13.24 9.26 9.82
CA GLN A 178 14.21 9.53 10.91
C GLN A 178 13.57 9.37 12.29
N ARG A 179 12.41 10.01 12.51
CA ARG A 179 11.68 9.96 13.78
C ARG A 179 11.29 8.54 14.18
N ASN A 180 10.89 7.72 13.21
CA ASN A 180 10.35 6.38 13.45
C ASN A 180 11.37 5.27 13.16
N ASN A 181 12.66 5.60 12.95
CA ASN A 181 13.70 4.62 12.63
C ASN A 181 13.30 3.68 11.48
N LEU A 182 12.82 4.27 10.38
CA LEU A 182 12.45 3.54 9.17
C LEU A 182 13.63 3.54 8.19
N THR A 183 13.98 2.38 7.68
CA THR A 183 15.07 2.23 6.70
C THR A 183 14.53 1.73 5.36
N PRO A 184 15.21 2.04 4.24
CA PRO A 184 14.85 1.49 2.94
C PRO A 184 14.80 -0.04 2.98
N PHE A 185 13.74 -0.61 2.39
CA PHE A 185 13.57 -2.06 2.28
C PHE A 185 13.15 -2.44 0.87
N MET A 186 13.87 -3.36 0.23
CA MET A 186 13.67 -3.75 -1.17
C MET A 186 13.52 -2.54 -2.13
N GLU A 187 14.24 -1.46 -1.83
CA GLU A 187 14.04 -0.14 -2.43
C GLU A 187 14.10 -0.15 -3.94
N GLN A 188 15.09 -0.84 -4.54
CA GLN A 188 15.21 -0.90 -5.99
C GLN A 188 14.02 -1.61 -6.64
N ASP A 189 13.58 -2.74 -6.05
CA ASP A 189 12.44 -3.50 -6.56
C ASP A 189 11.16 -2.65 -6.62
N PHE A 190 10.93 -1.83 -5.60
CA PHE A 190 9.71 -1.04 -5.47
C PHE A 190 9.79 0.32 -6.14
N ARG A 191 10.96 0.94 -6.19
CA ARG A 191 11.17 2.16 -6.97
C ARG A 191 10.90 1.96 -8.46
N ASP A 192 11.24 0.81 -9.02
CA ASP A 192 10.97 0.45 -10.41
C ASP A 192 9.47 0.40 -10.74
N ILE A 193 8.61 0.31 -9.74
CA ILE A 193 7.15 0.28 -9.86
C ILE A 193 6.47 1.41 -9.08
N VAL A 194 7.20 2.49 -8.83
CA VAL A 194 6.77 3.75 -8.21
C VAL A 194 6.20 3.61 -6.79
N TRP A 195 6.79 2.74 -5.99
CA TRP A 195 6.49 2.62 -4.56
C TRP A 195 7.70 2.97 -3.70
N ALA A 196 7.50 3.79 -2.67
CA ALA A 196 8.38 3.81 -1.52
C ALA A 196 8.15 2.54 -0.69
N CYS A 197 9.22 1.96 -0.14
CA CYS A 197 9.12 0.80 0.74
C CYS A 197 10.12 0.95 1.88
N LYS A 198 9.63 1.01 3.12
CA LYS A 198 10.44 1.23 4.33
C LYS A 198 10.07 0.18 5.39
N ILE A 199 11.07 -0.25 6.16
CA ILE A 199 10.90 -1.19 7.28
C ILE A 199 11.26 -0.52 8.59
N LYS A 200 10.50 -0.79 9.64
CA LYS A 200 10.75 -0.35 11.01
C LYS A 200 11.88 -1.18 11.65
N GLN A 201 12.93 -0.50 12.11
CA GLN A 201 14.07 -1.10 12.81
C GLN A 201 13.89 -1.13 14.33
#